data_eeb008b42e118a3f774f412d2344ba3d
#
_entry.id   eeb008b42e118a3f774f412d2344ba3d
#
_cell.length_a   1.000
_cell.length_b   1.000
_cell.length_c   1.000
_cell.angle_alpha   90.00
_cell.angle_beta   90.00
_cell.angle_gamma   90.00
#
_symmetry.space_group_name_H-M   'P 1'
#
loop_
_entity.id
_entity.type
_entity.pdbx_description
1 polymer ?
#
loop_
_entity_poly.entity_id
_entity_poly.type
_entity_poly.pdbx_seq_one_letter_code
_entity_poly.pdbx_strand_id
1 'polypeptide(L)'
;RLPDVQILKGNVRFRHDSVWMYCDSAYFFEKQNSLHAFGHVHLVQGDSIEGFGDILYYNGNTKLARFRNHVKLIHNEATTLTTDSLDYDRMRNIAYYFSGGMIEDSLNTLTSLWGQYTPDDNQALFKGEVQLEHPKFVLNADTLCYNTESYQADLVSKTRIVYEHETTILSSNGWYNTQTEHSMLLDRSLILHADGMTLTGDTIYYDKQAGYGKVYGNMQSVDSTNHMTLYGDKGEVWESDNHGYVTDSAMLVEWSDSLMNIYMHADTLFTDQIPYQRCDLIAKDSVLVDTVWQYPAPDTMWVDTTYLQIRAYYNVRVFCEDMQSVCDSVHYNGRDSVATLCGNPVCWSEDNQVSADTVKIYLKNGTVDYLHGIGNAIAVKQEGEREFDQMAGKEMLAYVQD
;
A
#
# COMPACT_ATOMS: atom_id res chain seq x y z
N ARG A 1 -29.91 -2.81 59.92
CA ARG A 1 -30.09 -1.58 59.13
C ARG A 1 -28.77 -0.86 59.17
N LEU A 2 -28.07 -0.69 58.04
CA LEU A 2 -26.97 0.27 57.93
C LEU A 2 -27.64 1.66 57.97
N PRO A 3 -27.27 2.56 58.87
CA PRO A 3 -27.77 3.91 58.87
C PRO A 3 -27.34 4.58 57.55
N ASP A 4 -28.23 5.34 56.88
CA ASP A 4 -28.01 6.09 55.67
C ASP A 4 -27.90 5.29 54.33
N VAL A 5 -28.37 4.01 54.32
CA VAL A 5 -28.46 3.18 53.09
C VAL A 5 -29.89 2.76 52.86
N GLN A 6 -30.41 3.09 51.70
CA GLN A 6 -31.72 2.57 51.22
C GLN A 6 -31.45 1.33 50.37
N ILE A 7 -32.14 0.23 50.68
CA ILE A 7 -32.03 -1.02 49.92
C ILE A 7 -33.32 -1.21 49.12
N LEU A 8 -33.18 -1.27 47.81
CA LEU A 8 -34.25 -1.50 46.85
C LEU A 8 -34.16 -2.92 46.29
N LYS A 9 -35.27 -3.62 46.19
CA LYS A 9 -35.30 -5.02 45.69
C LYS A 9 -36.53 -5.27 44.81
N GLY A 10 -36.29 -5.94 43.69
CA GLY A 10 -37.33 -6.39 42.76
C GLY A 10 -37.77 -5.30 41.79
N ASN A 11 -37.44 -5.44 40.52
CA ASN A 11 -37.79 -4.52 39.42
C ASN A 11 -37.52 -3.05 39.72
N VAL A 12 -36.32 -2.77 40.21
CA VAL A 12 -35.89 -1.41 40.59
C VAL A 12 -35.82 -0.52 39.36
N ARG A 13 -36.40 0.67 39.44
CA ARG A 13 -36.34 1.69 38.43
C ARG A 13 -35.80 2.97 39.04
N PHE A 14 -34.84 3.56 38.38
CA PHE A 14 -34.23 4.84 38.78
C PHE A 14 -34.18 5.78 37.62
N ARG A 15 -34.49 7.07 37.84
CA ARG A 15 -34.37 8.11 36.82
C ARG A 15 -33.53 9.25 37.32
N HIS A 16 -32.55 9.67 36.51
CA HIS A 16 -31.77 10.87 36.76
C HIS A 16 -31.59 11.64 35.45
N ASP A 17 -32.15 12.84 35.38
CA ASP A 17 -32.26 13.66 34.16
C ASP A 17 -32.98 12.87 33.03
N SER A 18 -32.31 12.70 31.89
CA SER A 18 -32.80 11.93 30.73
C SER A 18 -32.46 10.42 30.78
N VAL A 19 -31.75 9.97 31.84
CA VAL A 19 -31.28 8.59 31.93
C VAL A 19 -32.22 7.76 32.79
N TRP A 20 -32.67 6.63 32.25
CA TRP A 20 -33.39 5.59 32.99
C TRP A 20 -32.45 4.44 33.28
N MET A 21 -32.57 3.85 34.47
CA MET A 21 -31.86 2.65 34.87
C MET A 21 -32.83 1.63 35.45
N TYR A 22 -32.67 0.38 35.07
CA TYR A 22 -33.42 -0.77 35.55
C TYR A 22 -32.43 -1.78 36.14
N CYS A 23 -32.81 -2.51 37.23
CA CYS A 23 -32.00 -3.58 37.80
C CYS A 23 -32.83 -4.44 38.75
N ASP A 24 -32.28 -5.55 39.20
CA ASP A 24 -32.95 -6.46 40.15
C ASP A 24 -32.91 -5.90 41.58
N SER A 25 -31.78 -5.31 42.00
CA SER A 25 -31.62 -4.70 43.29
C SER A 25 -30.65 -3.53 43.26
N ALA A 26 -30.80 -2.59 44.21
CA ALA A 26 -29.87 -1.47 44.33
C ALA A 26 -29.70 -1.04 45.80
N TYR A 27 -28.53 -0.51 46.09
CA TYR A 27 -28.19 0.21 47.32
C TYR A 27 -28.01 1.71 46.97
N PHE A 28 -28.82 2.57 47.61
CA PHE A 28 -28.66 4.01 47.48
C PHE A 28 -28.08 4.56 48.78
N PHE A 29 -26.95 5.26 48.67
CA PHE A 29 -26.19 5.87 49.77
C PHE A 29 -26.45 7.38 49.74
N GLU A 30 -27.40 7.85 50.50
CA GLU A 30 -27.90 9.22 50.44
C GLU A 30 -26.78 10.26 50.74
N LYS A 31 -26.02 10.04 51.82
CA LYS A 31 -24.93 10.97 52.21
C LYS A 31 -23.77 11.01 51.22
N GLN A 32 -23.53 9.92 50.50
CA GLN A 32 -22.48 9.78 49.51
C GLN A 32 -22.95 10.16 48.12
N ASN A 33 -24.26 10.38 47.95
CA ASN A 33 -24.92 10.54 46.64
C ASN A 33 -24.46 9.47 45.62
N SER A 34 -24.52 8.20 46.03
CA SER A 34 -24.05 7.08 45.19
C SER A 34 -25.08 5.96 45.14
N LEU A 35 -25.11 5.26 43.99
CA LEU A 35 -25.97 4.18 43.70
C LEU A 35 -25.14 2.98 43.26
N HIS A 36 -25.42 1.80 43.85
CA HIS A 36 -24.87 0.53 43.42
C HIS A 36 -26.04 -0.35 42.95
N ALA A 37 -26.11 -0.70 41.69
CA ALA A 37 -27.12 -1.52 41.07
C ALA A 37 -26.56 -2.92 40.74
N PHE A 38 -27.36 -3.95 40.91
CA PHE A 38 -26.97 -5.35 40.78
C PHE A 38 -28.06 -6.13 40.05
N GLY A 39 -27.64 -7.00 39.14
CA GLY A 39 -28.46 -7.92 38.39
C GLY A 39 -29.25 -7.26 37.28
N HIS A 40 -29.04 -7.74 36.07
CA HIS A 40 -29.71 -7.25 34.84
C HIS A 40 -29.79 -5.75 34.74
N VAL A 41 -28.64 -5.08 35.00
CA VAL A 41 -28.58 -3.64 34.91
C VAL A 41 -28.78 -3.22 33.46
N HIS A 42 -29.79 -2.37 33.24
CA HIS A 42 -30.10 -1.79 31.93
C HIS A 42 -30.23 -0.28 32.07
N LEU A 43 -29.41 0.47 31.34
CA LEU A 43 -29.41 1.92 31.29
C LEU A 43 -29.86 2.39 29.91
N VAL A 44 -30.76 3.35 29.87
CA VAL A 44 -31.28 3.94 28.63
C VAL A 44 -31.12 5.46 28.71
N GLN A 45 -30.47 6.04 27.72
CA GLN A 45 -30.29 7.48 27.59
C GLN A 45 -30.80 7.97 26.22
N GLY A 46 -32.01 8.52 26.22
CA GLY A 46 -32.70 8.91 25.00
C GLY A 46 -32.97 7.69 24.10
N ASP A 47 -32.93 7.93 22.79
CA ASP A 47 -33.11 6.87 21.78
C ASP A 47 -31.74 6.39 21.22
N SER A 48 -30.63 6.91 21.75
CA SER A 48 -29.32 6.72 21.15
C SER A 48 -28.38 5.81 21.92
N ILE A 49 -28.55 5.67 23.24
CA ILE A 49 -27.61 4.90 24.06
C ILE A 49 -28.36 3.90 24.95
N GLU A 50 -28.01 2.61 24.82
CA GLU A 50 -28.38 1.57 25.73
C GLU A 50 -27.17 0.88 26.32
N GLY A 51 -27.14 0.72 27.65
CA GLY A 51 -26.06 0.06 28.37
C GLY A 51 -26.58 -1.11 29.21
N PHE A 52 -25.92 -2.26 29.13
CA PHE A 52 -26.24 -3.45 29.88
C PHE A 52 -25.02 -3.90 30.69
N GLY A 53 -25.24 -4.60 31.79
CA GLY A 53 -24.19 -5.18 32.60
C GLY A 53 -24.75 -5.87 33.87
N ASP A 54 -23.91 -6.59 34.59
CA ASP A 54 -24.33 -7.23 35.86
C ASP A 54 -24.31 -6.24 37.03
N ILE A 55 -23.39 -5.29 37.02
CA ILE A 55 -23.17 -4.35 38.09
C ILE A 55 -22.94 -2.93 37.54
N LEU A 56 -23.58 -1.95 38.21
CA LEU A 56 -23.32 -0.54 37.97
C LEU A 56 -23.04 0.19 39.28
N TYR A 57 -21.89 0.87 39.36
CA TYR A 57 -21.58 1.81 40.43
C TYR A 57 -21.67 3.24 39.88
N TYR A 58 -22.56 4.04 40.42
CA TYR A 58 -22.70 5.44 40.04
C TYR A 58 -22.43 6.35 41.23
N ASN A 59 -21.62 7.36 41.02
CA ASN A 59 -21.35 8.42 42.02
C ASN A 59 -21.87 9.76 41.46
N GLY A 60 -22.91 10.31 42.07
CA GLY A 60 -23.56 11.53 41.63
C GLY A 60 -22.74 12.80 41.87
N ASN A 61 -21.78 12.79 42.84
CA ASN A 61 -20.89 13.91 43.09
C ASN A 61 -19.79 14.02 42.02
N THR A 62 -19.19 12.90 41.63
CA THR A 62 -18.15 12.83 40.59
C THR A 62 -18.71 12.63 39.22
N LYS A 63 -20.01 12.27 39.12
CA LYS A 63 -20.71 11.89 37.87
C LYS A 63 -20.06 10.73 37.13
N LEU A 64 -19.37 9.85 37.86
CA LEU A 64 -18.69 8.69 37.30
C LEU A 64 -19.61 7.45 37.38
N ALA A 65 -19.87 6.82 36.25
CA ALA A 65 -20.57 5.54 36.12
C ALA A 65 -19.58 4.42 35.79
N ARG A 66 -19.65 3.28 36.48
CA ARG A 66 -18.77 2.14 36.31
C ARG A 66 -19.58 0.88 36.12
N PHE A 67 -19.61 0.37 34.89
CA PHE A 67 -20.19 -0.92 34.58
C PHE A 67 -19.17 -2.04 34.74
N ARG A 68 -19.62 -3.19 35.22
CA ARG A 68 -18.78 -4.37 35.44
C ARG A 68 -19.55 -5.64 35.06
N ASN A 69 -18.80 -6.55 34.46
CA ASN A 69 -19.16 -7.88 34.02
C ASN A 69 -20.25 -7.89 32.94
N HIS A 70 -19.98 -8.57 31.87
CA HIS A 70 -20.87 -8.73 30.72
C HIS A 70 -21.44 -7.40 30.21
N VAL A 71 -20.58 -6.39 30.12
CA VAL A 71 -20.99 -5.05 29.71
C VAL A 71 -21.23 -5.04 28.20
N LYS A 72 -22.41 -4.56 27.82
CA LYS A 72 -22.75 -4.27 26.42
C LYS A 72 -23.26 -2.85 26.32
N LEU A 73 -22.67 -2.04 25.44
CA LEU A 73 -23.12 -0.68 25.12
C LEU A 73 -23.55 -0.65 23.66
N ILE A 74 -24.75 -0.17 23.41
CA ILE A 74 -25.29 0.01 22.05
C ILE A 74 -25.44 1.50 21.81
N HIS A 75 -24.92 1.99 20.70
CA HIS A 75 -25.04 3.38 20.27
C HIS A 75 -25.74 3.48 18.92
N ASN A 76 -26.86 4.22 18.87
CA ASN A 76 -27.69 4.45 17.68
C ASN A 76 -28.14 3.15 16.96
N GLU A 77 -28.32 2.05 17.70
CA GLU A 77 -28.64 0.73 17.16
C GLU A 77 -27.63 0.18 16.11
N ALA A 78 -26.53 0.88 15.89
CA ALA A 78 -25.56 0.61 14.82
C ALA A 78 -24.23 0.10 15.35
N THR A 79 -23.76 0.62 16.49
CA THR A 79 -22.46 0.26 17.05
C THR A 79 -22.64 -0.40 18.39
N THR A 80 -21.99 -1.55 18.59
CA THR A 80 -22.00 -2.30 19.83
C THR A 80 -20.59 -2.40 20.41
N LEU A 81 -20.41 -2.02 21.69
CA LEU A 81 -19.21 -2.35 22.48
C LEU A 81 -19.54 -3.49 23.45
N THR A 82 -18.71 -4.50 23.47
CA THR A 82 -18.74 -5.60 24.45
C THR A 82 -17.43 -5.62 25.24
N THR A 83 -17.53 -5.65 26.59
CA THR A 83 -16.36 -5.66 27.50
C THR A 83 -16.77 -6.14 28.89
N ASP A 84 -15.80 -6.38 29.80
CA ASP A 84 -16.09 -6.66 31.21
C ASP A 84 -15.97 -5.43 32.11
N SER A 85 -15.42 -4.31 31.59
CA SER A 85 -15.29 -3.05 32.35
C SER A 85 -15.56 -1.86 31.46
N LEU A 86 -16.48 -0.99 31.86
CA LEU A 86 -16.71 0.28 31.18
C LEU A 86 -16.89 1.37 32.24
N ASP A 87 -16.05 2.38 32.22
CA ASP A 87 -16.16 3.58 33.03
C ASP A 87 -16.56 4.77 32.15
N TYR A 88 -17.55 5.54 32.60
CA TYR A 88 -18.00 6.74 31.90
C TYR A 88 -17.94 7.95 32.85
N ASP A 89 -17.04 8.86 32.57
CA ASP A 89 -16.90 10.15 33.27
C ASP A 89 -17.80 11.18 32.55
N ARG A 90 -18.97 11.44 33.08
CA ARG A 90 -19.93 12.40 32.52
C ARG A 90 -19.46 13.86 32.63
N MET A 91 -18.52 14.18 33.53
CA MET A 91 -17.99 15.54 33.63
C MET A 91 -17.03 15.88 32.51
N ARG A 92 -16.26 14.88 32.06
CA ARG A 92 -15.30 15.01 30.95
C ARG A 92 -15.87 14.51 29.63
N ASN A 93 -17.02 13.88 29.67
CA ASN A 93 -17.64 13.18 28.54
C ASN A 93 -16.69 12.14 27.91
N ILE A 94 -16.10 11.27 28.72
CA ILE A 94 -15.14 10.25 28.31
C ILE A 94 -15.61 8.87 28.76
N ALA A 95 -15.69 7.93 27.85
CA ALA A 95 -15.90 6.52 28.14
C ALA A 95 -14.62 5.74 27.91
N TYR A 96 -14.28 4.78 28.77
CA TYR A 96 -13.11 3.91 28.60
C TYR A 96 -13.30 2.53 29.21
N TYR A 97 -12.69 1.53 28.57
CA TYR A 97 -12.58 0.18 29.07
C TYR A 97 -11.12 -0.25 29.23
N PHE A 98 -10.84 -1.26 30.06
CA PHE A 98 -9.48 -1.69 30.41
C PHE A 98 -9.31 -3.19 30.66
N SER A 99 -10.31 -3.99 30.34
CA SER A 99 -10.31 -5.46 30.48
C SER A 99 -10.42 -6.18 29.14
N GLY A 100 -10.02 -5.52 28.06
CA GLY A 100 -10.32 -5.94 26.71
C GLY A 100 -11.72 -5.53 26.29
N GLY A 101 -11.89 -5.26 25.01
CA GLY A 101 -13.16 -4.87 24.43
C GLY A 101 -13.23 -5.19 22.94
N MET A 102 -14.46 -5.41 22.50
CA MET A 102 -14.79 -5.60 21.08
C MET A 102 -15.86 -4.59 20.69
N ILE A 103 -15.59 -3.85 19.63
CA ILE A 103 -16.52 -2.90 19.04
C ILE A 103 -16.91 -3.42 17.67
N GLU A 104 -18.20 -3.51 17.43
CA GLU A 104 -18.77 -4.00 16.18
C GLU A 104 -19.70 -2.94 15.59
N ASP A 105 -19.58 -2.69 14.31
CA ASP A 105 -20.57 -1.97 13.50
C ASP A 105 -20.99 -2.80 12.28
N SER A 106 -21.64 -2.21 11.29
CA SER A 106 -22.14 -2.92 10.11
C SER A 106 -21.05 -3.55 9.23
N LEU A 107 -19.81 -3.06 9.30
CA LEU A 107 -18.69 -3.45 8.43
C LEU A 107 -17.43 -3.84 9.21
N ASN A 108 -17.26 -3.28 10.42
CA ASN A 108 -16.00 -3.37 11.16
C ASN A 108 -16.16 -4.14 12.47
N THR A 109 -15.16 -4.92 12.80
CA THR A 109 -14.94 -5.47 14.14
C THR A 109 -13.58 -4.99 14.64
N LEU A 110 -13.56 -4.23 15.74
CA LEU A 110 -12.34 -3.75 16.38
C LEU A 110 -12.16 -4.39 17.74
N THR A 111 -11.01 -4.96 18.01
CA THR A 111 -10.63 -5.50 19.33
C THR A 111 -9.39 -4.78 19.86
N SER A 112 -9.32 -4.59 21.19
CA SER A 112 -8.13 -4.07 21.86
C SER A 112 -8.17 -4.36 23.37
N LEU A 113 -7.01 -4.27 24.05
CA LEU A 113 -6.94 -4.46 25.50
C LEU A 113 -7.49 -3.26 26.28
N TRP A 114 -7.33 -2.06 25.73
CA TRP A 114 -7.80 -0.80 26.31
C TRP A 114 -8.36 0.11 25.21
N GLY A 115 -9.48 0.76 25.52
CA GLY A 115 -10.07 1.73 24.60
C GLY A 115 -10.70 2.91 25.33
N GLN A 116 -10.65 4.09 24.70
CA GLN A 116 -11.28 5.32 25.14
C GLN A 116 -12.03 5.95 23.98
N TYR A 117 -13.19 6.51 24.27
CA TYR A 117 -13.98 7.31 23.34
C TYR A 117 -14.33 8.66 23.96
N THR A 118 -14.11 9.73 23.21
CA THR A 118 -14.44 11.11 23.55
C THR A 118 -15.50 11.62 22.55
N PRO A 119 -16.79 11.59 22.89
CA PRO A 119 -17.86 11.99 21.99
C PRO A 119 -17.77 13.43 21.47
N ASP A 120 -17.25 14.36 22.27
CA ASP A 120 -17.18 15.78 21.90
C ASP A 120 -16.27 16.03 20.70
N ASP A 121 -15.24 15.21 20.53
CA ASP A 121 -14.25 15.30 19.45
C ASP A 121 -14.42 14.18 18.41
N ASN A 122 -15.37 13.27 18.62
CA ASN A 122 -15.54 12.03 17.83
C ASN A 122 -14.28 11.16 17.80
N GLN A 123 -13.40 11.28 18.81
CA GLN A 123 -12.12 10.59 18.87
C GLN A 123 -12.20 9.31 19.68
N ALA A 124 -11.71 8.22 19.10
CA ALA A 124 -11.49 6.96 19.77
C ALA A 124 -9.98 6.64 19.78
N LEU A 125 -9.48 6.19 20.93
CA LEU A 125 -8.10 5.77 21.12
C LEU A 125 -8.08 4.32 21.62
N PHE A 126 -7.38 3.45 20.92
CA PHE A 126 -7.25 2.03 21.24
C PHE A 126 -5.79 1.67 21.50
N LYS A 127 -5.53 0.83 22.49
CA LYS A 127 -4.19 0.39 22.87
C LYS A 127 -4.13 -1.08 23.24
N GLY A 128 -3.00 -1.68 22.91
CA GLY A 128 -2.65 -3.06 23.20
C GLY A 128 -3.40 -4.04 22.29
N GLU A 129 -2.66 -4.73 21.44
CA GLU A 129 -3.16 -5.76 20.52
C GLU A 129 -4.36 -5.29 19.69
N VAL A 130 -4.29 -4.06 19.16
CA VAL A 130 -5.38 -3.50 18.37
C VAL A 130 -5.49 -4.26 17.05
N GLN A 131 -6.67 -4.82 16.78
CA GLN A 131 -7.02 -5.45 15.53
C GLN A 131 -8.34 -4.84 15.02
N LEU A 132 -8.31 -4.32 13.80
CA LEU A 132 -9.50 -3.86 13.07
C LEU A 132 -9.71 -4.76 11.86
N GLU A 133 -10.81 -5.46 11.84
CA GLU A 133 -11.25 -6.32 10.75
C GLU A 133 -12.35 -5.62 9.94
N HIS A 134 -12.13 -5.51 8.64
CA HIS A 134 -13.07 -5.03 7.64
C HIS A 134 -13.13 -6.07 6.51
N PRO A 135 -14.23 -6.22 5.75
CA PRO A 135 -14.32 -7.20 4.66
C PRO A 135 -13.20 -7.14 3.63
N LYS A 136 -12.59 -5.97 3.43
CA LYS A 136 -11.51 -5.77 2.46
C LYS A 136 -10.10 -5.79 3.09
N PHE A 137 -9.96 -5.51 4.38
CA PHE A 137 -8.64 -5.42 5.01
C PHE A 137 -8.65 -5.83 6.48
N VAL A 138 -7.47 -6.19 6.98
CA VAL A 138 -7.20 -6.38 8.41
C VAL A 138 -6.06 -5.46 8.80
N LEU A 139 -6.28 -4.63 9.84
CA LEU A 139 -5.27 -3.74 10.41
C LEU A 139 -4.87 -4.25 11.80
N ASN A 140 -3.57 -4.35 12.05
CA ASN A 140 -3.00 -4.69 13.35
C ASN A 140 -2.05 -3.58 13.80
N ALA A 141 -2.20 -3.10 15.03
CA ALA A 141 -1.38 -2.05 15.62
C ALA A 141 -1.25 -2.22 17.14
N ASP A 142 -0.26 -1.56 17.75
CA ASP A 142 -0.21 -1.43 19.21
C ASP A 142 -1.16 -0.32 19.69
N THR A 143 -1.19 0.79 18.96
CA THR A 143 -2.03 1.95 19.27
C THR A 143 -2.66 2.48 17.97
N LEU A 144 -3.96 2.76 18.01
CA LEU A 144 -4.74 3.31 16.91
C LEU A 144 -5.60 4.46 17.42
N CYS A 145 -5.53 5.61 16.76
CA CYS A 145 -6.50 6.69 16.92
C CYS A 145 -7.50 6.64 15.77
N TYR A 146 -8.78 6.79 16.06
CA TYR A 146 -9.85 6.73 15.06
C TYR A 146 -10.84 7.87 15.27
N ASN A 147 -11.14 8.59 14.21
CA ASN A 147 -12.21 9.58 14.24
C ASN A 147 -13.48 8.99 13.61
N THR A 148 -14.54 8.90 14.43
CA THR A 148 -15.79 8.24 14.03
C THR A 148 -16.67 9.09 13.09
N GLU A 149 -16.38 10.39 12.93
CA GLU A 149 -17.07 11.29 12.02
C GLU A 149 -16.39 11.38 10.65
N SER A 150 -15.06 11.55 10.64
CA SER A 150 -14.29 11.63 9.40
C SER A 150 -13.88 10.26 8.86
N TYR A 151 -14.06 9.18 9.63
CA TYR A 151 -13.67 7.80 9.30
C TYR A 151 -12.16 7.65 9.10
N GLN A 152 -11.37 8.51 9.72
CA GLN A 152 -9.91 8.50 9.63
C GLN A 152 -9.28 7.71 10.76
N ALA A 153 -8.42 6.77 10.40
CA ALA A 153 -7.54 6.02 11.29
C ALA A 153 -6.13 6.63 11.24
N ASP A 154 -5.66 7.19 12.36
CA ASP A 154 -4.30 7.72 12.45
C ASP A 154 -3.35 6.62 12.96
N LEU A 155 -2.32 6.35 12.17
CA LEU A 155 -1.29 5.35 12.42
C LEU A 155 -0.21 5.98 13.30
N VAL A 156 -0.28 5.78 14.61
CA VAL A 156 0.61 6.40 15.61
C VAL A 156 1.59 5.40 16.23
N SER A 157 1.61 4.19 15.73
CA SER A 157 2.50 3.09 16.14
C SER A 157 2.78 2.17 14.95
N LYS A 158 3.66 1.18 15.14
CA LYS A 158 3.88 0.16 14.10
C LYS A 158 2.57 -0.52 13.74
N THR A 159 2.14 -0.30 12.53
CA THR A 159 0.88 -0.80 11.98
C THR A 159 1.15 -1.66 10.76
N ARG A 160 0.44 -2.77 10.69
CA ARG A 160 0.40 -3.67 9.54
C ARG A 160 -1.04 -3.72 9.02
N ILE A 161 -1.24 -3.36 7.76
CA ILE A 161 -2.53 -3.47 7.06
C ILE A 161 -2.37 -4.51 5.96
N VAL A 162 -3.26 -5.50 5.93
CA VAL A 162 -3.34 -6.50 4.84
C VAL A 162 -4.65 -6.27 4.10
N TYR A 163 -4.56 -5.87 2.85
CA TYR A 163 -5.69 -5.55 2.00
C TYR A 163 -5.91 -6.69 0.98
N GLU A 164 -7.13 -7.25 0.95
CA GLU A 164 -7.58 -8.33 0.04
C GLU A 164 -6.60 -9.51 -0.09
N HIS A 165 -5.76 -9.74 0.93
CA HIS A 165 -4.67 -10.74 0.96
C HIS A 165 -3.58 -10.53 -0.10
N GLU A 166 -3.63 -9.47 -0.87
CA GLU A 166 -2.71 -9.16 -1.97
C GLU A 166 -1.69 -8.08 -1.62
N THR A 167 -2.12 -7.07 -0.86
CA THR A 167 -1.25 -5.95 -0.50
C THR A 167 -1.03 -5.88 1.00
N THR A 168 0.23 -5.83 1.43
CA THR A 168 0.61 -5.56 2.82
C THR A 168 1.25 -4.18 2.93
N ILE A 169 0.72 -3.34 3.82
CA ILE A 169 1.26 -2.03 4.16
C ILE A 169 1.87 -2.08 5.55
N LEU A 170 3.12 -1.65 5.68
CA LEU A 170 3.84 -1.49 6.94
C LEU A 170 4.14 0.00 7.14
N SER A 171 3.57 0.60 8.17
CA SER A 171 3.76 2.02 8.49
C SER A 171 3.80 2.22 9.99
N SER A 172 4.48 3.27 10.44
CA SER A 172 4.49 3.68 11.86
C SER A 172 3.87 5.06 12.08
N ASN A 173 3.60 5.77 10.98
CA ASN A 173 3.05 7.12 11.01
C ASN A 173 2.26 7.39 9.73
N GLY A 174 1.17 8.14 9.84
CA GLY A 174 0.31 8.48 8.72
C GLY A 174 -1.16 8.34 9.07
N TRP A 175 -1.99 8.26 8.05
CA TRP A 175 -3.43 8.03 8.23
C TRP A 175 -4.01 7.23 7.06
N TYR A 176 -5.10 6.54 7.36
CA TYR A 176 -5.93 5.82 6.40
C TYR A 176 -7.40 6.19 6.62
N ASN A 177 -8.12 6.53 5.58
CA ASN A 177 -9.55 6.77 5.64
C ASN A 177 -10.31 5.52 5.21
N THR A 178 -11.09 4.95 6.15
CA THR A 178 -11.78 3.66 5.94
C THR A 178 -12.97 3.75 4.97
N GLN A 179 -13.48 4.96 4.69
CA GLN A 179 -14.61 5.18 3.80
C GLN A 179 -14.18 5.54 2.37
N THR A 180 -13.19 6.44 2.24
CA THR A 180 -12.71 6.90 0.93
C THR A 180 -11.56 6.05 0.39
N GLU A 181 -10.98 5.20 1.22
CA GLU A 181 -9.81 4.36 0.90
C GLU A 181 -8.57 5.18 0.49
N HIS A 182 -8.52 6.46 0.88
CA HIS A 182 -7.33 7.30 0.75
C HIS A 182 -6.37 7.06 1.91
N SER A 183 -5.09 7.13 1.65
CA SER A 183 -4.05 7.05 2.68
C SER A 183 -2.92 8.02 2.44
N MET A 184 -2.27 8.42 3.51
CA MET A 184 -0.97 9.08 3.50
C MET A 184 -0.09 8.38 4.53
N LEU A 185 0.98 7.77 4.07
CA LEU A 185 1.94 7.04 4.89
C LEU A 185 3.21 7.88 4.99
N LEU A 186 3.75 7.99 6.19
CA LEU A 186 4.92 8.77 6.52
C LEU A 186 6.03 7.87 7.06
N ASP A 187 7.21 8.44 7.35
CA ASP A 187 8.33 7.76 8.01
C ASP A 187 8.81 6.48 7.29
N ARG A 188 9.03 6.60 5.97
CA ARG A 188 9.58 5.53 5.14
C ARG A 188 8.77 4.24 5.23
N SER A 189 7.50 4.35 4.97
CA SER A 189 6.60 3.21 4.92
C SER A 189 6.92 2.25 3.76
N LEU A 190 6.45 1.01 3.88
CA LEU A 190 6.69 -0.05 2.91
C LEU A 190 5.36 -0.66 2.47
N ILE A 191 5.14 -0.72 1.17
CA ILE A 191 4.03 -1.42 0.53
C ILE A 191 4.60 -2.66 -0.17
N LEU A 192 3.98 -3.81 0.07
CA LEU A 192 4.36 -5.11 -0.49
C LEU A 192 3.15 -5.69 -1.22
N HIS A 193 3.29 -5.99 -2.51
CA HIS A 193 2.30 -6.72 -3.28
C HIS A 193 2.63 -8.21 -3.36
N ALA A 194 1.60 -9.05 -3.52
CA ALA A 194 1.75 -10.50 -3.59
C ALA A 194 2.53 -10.98 -4.82
N ASP A 195 2.55 -10.21 -5.90
CA ASP A 195 3.34 -10.45 -7.11
C ASP A 195 4.84 -10.14 -6.96
N GLY A 196 5.26 -9.68 -5.77
CA GLY A 196 6.65 -9.34 -5.48
C GLY A 196 7.02 -7.88 -5.77
N MET A 197 6.06 -7.04 -6.14
CA MET A 197 6.31 -5.60 -6.22
C MET A 197 6.39 -5.00 -4.82
N THR A 198 7.36 -4.09 -4.62
CA THR A 198 7.49 -3.34 -3.39
C THR A 198 7.66 -1.85 -3.66
N LEU A 199 7.11 -1.01 -2.78
CA LEU A 199 7.24 0.44 -2.86
C LEU A 199 7.59 1.00 -1.49
N THR A 200 8.61 1.85 -1.42
CA THR A 200 8.98 2.60 -0.21
C THR A 200 9.31 4.05 -0.56
N GLY A 201 9.11 4.94 0.38
CA GLY A 201 9.42 6.36 0.28
C GLY A 201 9.16 7.08 1.60
N ASP A 202 9.65 8.32 1.74
CA ASP A 202 9.49 9.09 2.97
C ASP A 202 8.05 9.53 3.18
N THR A 203 7.31 9.78 2.09
CA THR A 203 5.86 10.04 2.08
C THR A 203 5.22 9.32 0.91
N ILE A 204 4.21 8.51 1.19
CA ILE A 204 3.43 7.81 0.18
C ILE A 204 1.97 8.25 0.33
N TYR A 205 1.42 8.87 -0.70
CA TYR A 205 -0.02 9.10 -0.85
C TYR A 205 -0.59 8.04 -1.78
N TYR A 206 -1.74 7.48 -1.41
CA TYR A 206 -2.42 6.48 -2.23
C TYR A 206 -3.94 6.66 -2.18
N ASP A 207 -4.54 6.69 -3.34
CA ASP A 207 -5.97 6.68 -3.59
C ASP A 207 -6.34 5.36 -4.24
N LYS A 208 -6.86 4.43 -3.42
CA LYS A 208 -7.20 3.08 -3.88
C LYS A 208 -8.34 3.06 -4.89
N GLN A 209 -9.31 3.97 -4.75
CA GLN A 209 -10.46 4.02 -5.66
C GLN A 209 -10.06 4.51 -7.05
N ALA A 210 -9.15 5.47 -7.13
CA ALA A 210 -8.62 5.96 -8.39
C ALA A 210 -7.47 5.10 -8.95
N GLY A 211 -6.90 4.19 -8.15
CA GLY A 211 -5.68 3.46 -8.51
C GLY A 211 -4.50 4.41 -8.74
N TYR A 212 -4.42 5.49 -7.95
CA TYR A 212 -3.41 6.52 -8.08
C TYR A 212 -2.50 6.58 -6.86
N GLY A 213 -1.21 6.48 -7.10
CA GLY A 213 -0.18 6.59 -6.07
C GLY A 213 0.82 7.70 -6.35
N LYS A 214 1.32 8.31 -5.27
CA LYS A 214 2.34 9.35 -5.33
C LYS A 214 3.34 9.20 -4.18
N VAL A 215 4.62 9.29 -4.50
CA VAL A 215 5.72 9.11 -3.55
C VAL A 215 6.63 10.32 -3.56
N TYR A 216 7.08 10.73 -2.38
CA TYR A 216 8.05 11.79 -2.19
C TYR A 216 9.16 11.33 -1.23
N GLY A 217 10.38 11.72 -1.56
CA GLY A 217 11.60 11.48 -0.79
C GLY A 217 12.06 10.02 -0.83
N ASN A 218 13.28 9.81 -1.32
CA ASN A 218 13.98 8.52 -1.30
C ASN A 218 13.11 7.35 -1.81
N MET A 219 12.39 7.56 -2.89
CA MET A 219 11.55 6.54 -3.51
C MET A 219 12.40 5.36 -3.98
N GLN A 220 11.93 4.17 -3.68
CA GLN A 220 12.41 2.93 -4.26
C GLN A 220 11.21 2.04 -4.58
N SER A 221 11.11 1.60 -5.82
CA SER A 221 10.14 0.60 -6.29
C SER A 221 10.89 -0.58 -6.86
N VAL A 222 10.60 -1.78 -6.35
CA VAL A 222 11.17 -3.03 -6.86
C VAL A 222 10.07 -3.79 -7.59
N ASP A 223 10.33 -4.18 -8.82
CA ASP A 223 9.47 -5.06 -9.61
C ASP A 223 10.23 -6.39 -9.83
N SER A 224 9.86 -7.39 -9.04
CA SER A 224 10.51 -8.71 -9.09
C SER A 224 10.15 -9.49 -10.36
N THR A 225 9.01 -9.18 -11.00
CA THR A 225 8.56 -9.85 -12.23
C THR A 225 9.39 -9.41 -13.43
N ASN A 226 9.68 -8.11 -13.52
CA ASN A 226 10.51 -7.55 -14.59
C ASN A 226 11.99 -7.41 -14.18
N HIS A 227 12.39 -7.92 -13.01
CA HIS A 227 13.78 -7.82 -12.47
C HIS A 227 14.30 -6.39 -12.49
N MET A 228 13.50 -5.44 -12.02
CA MET A 228 13.76 -4.01 -12.13
C MET A 228 13.61 -3.30 -10.79
N THR A 229 14.48 -2.33 -10.55
CA THR A 229 14.34 -1.40 -9.42
C THR A 229 14.40 0.04 -9.93
N LEU A 230 13.43 0.84 -9.51
CA LEU A 230 13.36 2.28 -9.77
C LEU A 230 13.70 3.06 -8.50
N TYR A 231 14.53 4.07 -8.64
CA TYR A 231 14.89 5.03 -7.59
C TYR A 231 14.62 6.45 -8.05
N GLY A 232 14.31 7.35 -7.12
CA GLY A 232 14.19 8.79 -7.36
C GLY A 232 13.65 9.52 -6.13
N ASP A 233 13.53 10.84 -6.23
CA ASP A 233 12.97 11.65 -5.14
C ASP A 233 11.46 11.82 -5.24
N LYS A 234 10.89 11.63 -6.44
CA LYS A 234 9.45 11.68 -6.67
C LYS A 234 9.03 10.63 -7.67
N GLY A 235 7.84 10.06 -7.45
CA GLY A 235 7.20 9.15 -8.40
C GLY A 235 5.68 9.23 -8.32
N GLU A 236 5.06 8.94 -9.45
CA GLU A 236 3.61 8.79 -9.54
C GLU A 236 3.28 7.54 -10.37
N VAL A 237 2.18 6.87 -10.01
CA VAL A 237 1.70 5.66 -10.68
C VAL A 237 0.19 5.73 -10.87
N TRP A 238 -0.27 5.28 -12.02
CA TRP A 238 -1.68 5.07 -12.38
C TRP A 238 -1.88 3.60 -12.71
N GLU A 239 -2.48 2.84 -11.79
CA GLU A 239 -2.69 1.40 -11.93
C GLU A 239 -3.60 1.06 -13.12
N SER A 240 -4.66 1.88 -13.34
CA SER A 240 -5.60 1.66 -14.45
C SER A 240 -4.95 1.69 -15.83
N ASP A 241 -3.93 2.50 -15.99
CA ASP A 241 -3.25 2.75 -17.26
C ASP A 241 -1.92 1.98 -17.34
N ASN A 242 -1.56 1.25 -16.27
CA ASN A 242 -0.26 0.60 -16.11
C ASN A 242 0.90 1.54 -16.45
N HIS A 243 0.77 2.80 -16.01
CA HIS A 243 1.66 3.91 -16.28
C HIS A 243 2.27 4.45 -14.99
N GLY A 244 3.55 4.77 -15.04
CA GLY A 244 4.22 5.45 -13.93
C GLY A 244 5.42 6.26 -14.40
N TYR A 245 5.83 7.21 -13.56
CA TYR A 245 7.09 7.91 -13.77
C TYR A 245 7.83 8.16 -12.46
N VAL A 246 9.14 8.35 -12.59
CA VAL A 246 10.04 8.73 -11.51
C VAL A 246 10.86 9.92 -11.99
N THR A 247 11.06 10.92 -11.15
CA THR A 247 11.82 12.12 -11.45
C THR A 247 12.68 12.56 -10.28
N ASP A 248 13.51 13.57 -10.49
CA ASP A 248 14.49 14.08 -9.54
C ASP A 248 15.51 13.00 -9.14
N SER A 249 16.60 12.91 -9.91
CA SER A 249 17.63 11.87 -9.79
C SER A 249 17.11 10.45 -10.09
N ALA A 250 16.27 10.33 -11.10
CA ALA A 250 15.68 9.06 -11.47
C ALA A 250 16.74 8.05 -11.94
N MET A 251 16.70 6.85 -11.40
CA MET A 251 17.59 5.74 -11.77
C MET A 251 16.79 4.45 -11.87
N LEU A 252 17.02 3.73 -12.97
CA LEU A 252 16.55 2.37 -13.17
C LEU A 252 17.73 1.41 -13.07
N VAL A 253 17.55 0.33 -12.34
CA VAL A 253 18.49 -0.79 -12.29
C VAL A 253 17.75 -2.04 -12.73
N GLU A 254 18.13 -2.60 -13.87
CA GLU A 254 17.68 -3.94 -14.29
C GLU A 254 18.72 -4.95 -13.77
N TRP A 255 18.24 -5.96 -13.07
CA TRP A 255 19.03 -7.02 -12.51
C TRP A 255 18.50 -8.36 -13.03
N SER A 256 19.15 -8.91 -14.05
CA SER A 256 18.83 -10.24 -14.58
C SER A 256 19.74 -11.31 -13.93
N ASP A 257 19.29 -12.59 -13.99
CA ASP A 257 20.11 -13.72 -13.56
C ASP A 257 21.38 -13.94 -14.42
N SER A 258 21.43 -13.27 -15.57
CA SER A 258 22.63 -13.19 -16.41
C SER A 258 23.50 -12.05 -15.89
N LEU A 259 24.67 -12.34 -15.47
CA LEU A 259 25.82 -11.57 -14.95
C LEU A 259 25.91 -10.04 -15.19
N MET A 260 24.95 -9.38 -15.87
CA MET A 260 25.03 -7.97 -16.27
C MET A 260 23.85 -7.18 -15.76
N ASN A 261 24.10 -6.32 -14.78
CA ASN A 261 23.12 -5.30 -14.40
C ASN A 261 23.18 -4.12 -15.38
N ILE A 262 22.00 -3.61 -15.79
CA ILE A 262 21.88 -2.37 -16.56
C ILE A 262 21.47 -1.25 -15.61
N TYR A 263 22.24 -0.18 -15.60
CA TYR A 263 21.96 1.03 -14.85
C TYR A 263 21.60 2.15 -15.83
N MET A 264 20.44 2.77 -15.66
CA MET A 264 20.00 3.91 -16.46
C MET A 264 19.67 5.07 -15.53
N HIS A 265 20.35 6.19 -15.68
CA HIS A 265 20.07 7.44 -14.98
C HIS A 265 19.49 8.46 -15.95
N ALA A 266 18.49 9.23 -15.50
CA ALA A 266 17.88 10.34 -16.25
C ALA A 266 17.31 11.39 -15.29
N ASP A 267 16.91 12.54 -15.80
CA ASP A 267 16.14 13.50 -15.01
C ASP A 267 14.74 12.95 -14.74
N THR A 268 14.13 12.27 -15.72
CA THR A 268 12.82 11.62 -15.59
C THR A 268 12.78 10.30 -16.36
N LEU A 269 12.23 9.27 -15.72
CA LEU A 269 11.99 7.94 -16.29
C LEU A 269 10.49 7.62 -16.25
N PHE A 270 9.95 7.18 -17.38
CA PHE A 270 8.59 6.68 -17.52
C PHE A 270 8.62 5.17 -17.77
N THR A 271 7.67 4.46 -17.16
CA THR A 271 7.45 3.03 -17.40
C THR A 271 5.99 2.80 -17.76
N ASP A 272 5.75 2.02 -18.80
CA ASP A 272 4.42 1.69 -19.29
C ASP A 272 4.34 0.19 -19.59
N GLN A 273 3.24 -0.45 -19.21
CA GLN A 273 2.89 -1.80 -19.65
C GLN A 273 1.89 -1.71 -20.79
N ILE A 274 2.38 -1.88 -22.01
CA ILE A 274 1.58 -1.70 -23.23
C ILE A 274 0.90 -3.01 -23.60
N PRO A 275 -0.44 -3.06 -23.66
CA PRO A 275 -1.17 -4.27 -24.05
C PRO A 275 -0.98 -4.57 -25.54
N TYR A 276 -0.81 -5.86 -25.88
CA TYR A 276 -0.81 -6.33 -27.25
C TYR A 276 -1.29 -7.78 -27.32
N GLN A 277 -1.65 -8.20 -28.53
CA GLN A 277 -2.01 -9.59 -28.79
C GLN A 277 -0.85 -10.36 -29.41
N ARG A 278 -0.45 -11.44 -28.77
CA ARG A 278 0.57 -12.37 -29.29
C ARG A 278 -0.11 -13.57 -29.93
N CYS A 279 0.35 -13.96 -31.13
CA CYS A 279 -0.09 -15.14 -31.80
C CYS A 279 0.84 -16.32 -31.47
N ASP A 280 0.35 -17.24 -30.66
CA ASP A 280 1.09 -18.45 -30.31
C ASP A 280 0.69 -19.62 -31.19
N LEU A 281 1.68 -20.41 -31.61
CA LEU A 281 1.47 -21.64 -32.38
C LEU A 281 1.33 -22.82 -31.42
N ILE A 282 0.15 -23.46 -31.46
CA ILE A 282 -0.10 -24.66 -30.65
C ILE A 282 0.23 -25.86 -31.51
N ALA A 283 1.30 -26.59 -31.15
CA ALA A 283 1.64 -27.84 -31.81
C ALA A 283 0.52 -28.88 -31.67
N LYS A 284 0.14 -29.51 -32.74
CA LYS A 284 -0.78 -30.66 -32.72
C LYS A 284 0.01 -31.94 -32.63
N ASP A 285 -0.55 -32.92 -31.93
CA ASP A 285 0.04 -34.25 -31.87
C ASP A 285 0.16 -34.85 -33.28
N SER A 286 1.30 -35.48 -33.54
CA SER A 286 1.50 -36.22 -34.78
C SER A 286 0.56 -37.45 -34.83
N VAL A 287 -0.06 -37.67 -35.93
CA VAL A 287 -0.98 -38.80 -36.13
C VAL A 287 -0.34 -39.79 -37.11
N LEU A 288 -0.33 -41.08 -36.74
CA LEU A 288 0.13 -42.13 -37.62
C LEU A 288 -1.00 -42.56 -38.57
N VAL A 289 -0.86 -42.27 -39.85
CA VAL A 289 -1.81 -42.69 -40.90
C VAL A 289 -1.10 -43.61 -41.87
N ASP A 290 -1.60 -44.82 -42.02
CA ASP A 290 -1.06 -45.84 -42.94
C ASP A 290 0.47 -46.06 -42.87
N THR A 291 1.00 -46.15 -41.63
CA THR A 291 2.44 -46.32 -41.34
C THR A 291 3.32 -45.08 -41.58
N VAL A 292 2.76 -43.92 -41.89
CA VAL A 292 3.46 -42.66 -42.07
C VAL A 292 3.00 -41.64 -41.00
N TRP A 293 3.98 -41.05 -40.29
CA TRP A 293 3.70 -39.97 -39.35
C TRP A 293 3.30 -38.70 -40.09
N GLN A 294 2.09 -38.22 -39.83
CA GLN A 294 1.63 -36.91 -40.30
C GLN A 294 1.72 -35.89 -39.21
N TYR A 295 2.32 -34.74 -39.54
CA TYR A 295 2.45 -33.58 -38.65
C TYR A 295 1.45 -32.50 -39.10
N PRO A 296 0.26 -32.41 -38.47
CA PRO A 296 -0.72 -31.41 -38.86
C PRO A 296 -0.14 -30.01 -38.58
N ALA A 297 -0.57 -29.03 -39.40
CA ALA A 297 -0.20 -27.63 -39.15
C ALA A 297 -0.64 -27.18 -37.75
N PRO A 298 0.19 -26.43 -37.04
CA PRO A 298 -0.15 -25.94 -35.73
C PRO A 298 -1.38 -25.01 -35.76
N ASP A 299 -2.20 -25.06 -34.73
CA ASP A 299 -3.26 -24.07 -34.57
C ASP A 299 -2.65 -22.75 -34.07
N THR A 300 -3.32 -21.65 -34.37
CA THR A 300 -2.97 -20.31 -33.87
C THR A 300 -3.88 -19.94 -32.73
N MET A 301 -3.30 -19.49 -31.63
CA MET A 301 -4.01 -18.92 -30.48
C MET A 301 -3.55 -17.47 -30.24
N TRP A 302 -4.50 -16.57 -30.17
CA TRP A 302 -4.21 -15.19 -29.79
C TRP A 302 -4.26 -15.06 -28.25
N VAL A 303 -3.18 -14.56 -27.68
CA VAL A 303 -3.05 -14.37 -26.22
C VAL A 303 -2.88 -12.88 -25.97
N ASP A 304 -3.76 -12.34 -25.12
CA ASP A 304 -3.59 -10.97 -24.63
C ASP A 304 -2.42 -10.95 -23.64
N THR A 305 -1.50 -10.06 -23.85
CA THR A 305 -0.29 -9.89 -23.01
C THR A 305 0.14 -8.43 -23.00
N THR A 306 1.16 -8.09 -22.23
CA THR A 306 1.76 -6.76 -22.20
C THR A 306 3.25 -6.83 -22.49
N TYR A 307 3.84 -5.71 -22.90
CA TYR A 307 5.28 -5.54 -22.93
C TYR A 307 5.68 -4.24 -22.23
N LEU A 308 6.86 -4.25 -21.64
CA LEU A 308 7.43 -3.09 -20.98
C LEU A 308 7.93 -2.08 -22.01
N GLN A 309 7.55 -0.82 -21.83
CA GLN A 309 8.12 0.34 -22.52
C GLN A 309 8.77 1.25 -21.49
N ILE A 310 10.01 1.68 -21.73
CA ILE A 310 10.73 2.65 -20.90
C ILE A 310 11.06 3.87 -21.73
N ARG A 311 10.83 5.04 -21.16
CA ARG A 311 11.20 6.33 -21.77
C ARG A 311 11.98 7.14 -20.75
N ALA A 312 13.20 7.52 -21.11
CA ALA A 312 14.08 8.34 -20.28
C ALA A 312 14.34 9.68 -20.97
N TYR A 313 14.26 10.76 -20.21
CA TYR A 313 14.42 12.12 -20.75
C TYR A 313 15.41 12.92 -19.92
N TYR A 314 16.24 13.63 -20.64
CA TYR A 314 17.28 14.55 -20.23
C TYR A 314 18.42 13.92 -19.43
N ASN A 315 19.65 14.25 -19.88
CA ASN A 315 20.89 13.81 -19.24
C ASN A 315 20.99 12.28 -19.05
N VAL A 316 20.50 11.53 -20.04
CA VAL A 316 20.44 10.07 -19.94
C VAL A 316 21.85 9.48 -20.00
N ARG A 317 22.13 8.61 -19.04
CA ARG A 317 23.36 7.83 -18.96
C ARG A 317 22.98 6.37 -18.73
N VAL A 318 23.48 5.50 -19.59
CA VAL A 318 23.28 4.05 -19.47
C VAL A 318 24.65 3.41 -19.26
N PHE A 319 24.70 2.50 -18.31
CA PHE A 319 25.89 1.71 -17.99
C PHE A 319 25.51 0.24 -17.89
N CYS A 320 26.23 -0.61 -18.60
CA CYS A 320 26.31 -2.04 -18.34
C CYS A 320 27.77 -2.46 -18.48
N GLU A 321 28.09 -3.72 -18.17
CA GLU A 321 29.49 -4.18 -18.16
C GLU A 321 30.18 -4.01 -19.51
N ASP A 322 29.44 -4.30 -20.60
CA ASP A 322 29.99 -4.28 -21.97
C ASP A 322 29.85 -2.94 -22.68
N MET A 323 29.00 -2.03 -22.17
CA MET A 323 28.69 -0.81 -22.88
C MET A 323 28.32 0.33 -21.95
N GLN A 324 28.72 1.52 -22.32
CA GLN A 324 28.29 2.78 -21.71
C GLN A 324 27.69 3.69 -22.79
N SER A 325 26.68 4.46 -22.43
CA SER A 325 26.16 5.47 -23.36
C SER A 325 25.67 6.73 -22.64
N VAL A 326 25.74 7.86 -23.39
CA VAL A 326 25.15 9.13 -23.00
C VAL A 326 24.31 9.65 -24.15
N CYS A 327 23.16 10.25 -23.83
CA CYS A 327 22.28 10.87 -24.82
C CYS A 327 21.28 11.82 -24.13
N ASP A 328 20.45 12.50 -24.90
CA ASP A 328 19.38 13.34 -24.36
C ASP A 328 18.17 12.52 -23.94
N SER A 329 17.81 11.52 -24.74
CA SER A 329 16.65 10.65 -24.44
C SER A 329 16.83 9.22 -24.93
N VAL A 330 16.17 8.28 -24.22
CA VAL A 330 16.09 6.85 -24.55
C VAL A 330 14.64 6.43 -24.61
N HIS A 331 14.31 5.61 -25.61
CA HIS A 331 13.06 4.91 -25.74
C HIS A 331 13.32 3.42 -25.93
N TYR A 332 13.04 2.62 -24.92
CA TYR A 332 13.11 1.15 -24.97
C TYR A 332 11.74 0.56 -25.26
N ASN A 333 11.67 -0.35 -26.24
CA ASN A 333 10.50 -1.12 -26.60
C ASN A 333 10.77 -2.60 -26.30
N GLY A 334 10.15 -3.14 -25.25
CA GLY A 334 10.35 -4.52 -24.82
C GLY A 334 9.79 -5.56 -25.80
N ARG A 335 8.83 -5.19 -26.66
CA ARG A 335 8.30 -6.11 -27.67
C ARG A 335 9.33 -6.49 -28.73
N ASP A 336 10.10 -5.50 -29.18
CA ASP A 336 11.09 -5.66 -30.24
C ASP A 336 12.50 -5.77 -29.67
N SER A 337 12.67 -5.59 -28.36
CA SER A 337 13.95 -5.55 -27.62
C SER A 337 14.92 -4.54 -28.23
N VAL A 338 14.41 -3.34 -28.52
CA VAL A 338 15.18 -2.25 -29.15
C VAL A 338 15.16 -1.01 -28.24
N ALA A 339 16.36 -0.51 -27.91
CA ALA A 339 16.55 0.81 -27.29
C ALA A 339 16.97 1.83 -28.36
N THR A 340 16.21 2.92 -28.47
CA THR A 340 16.50 4.03 -29.39
C THR A 340 17.02 5.21 -28.56
N LEU A 341 18.26 5.63 -28.81
CA LEU A 341 18.95 6.76 -28.19
C LEU A 341 18.90 7.96 -29.14
N CYS A 342 18.47 9.10 -28.65
CA CYS A 342 18.33 10.33 -29.44
C CYS A 342 19.07 11.49 -28.78
N GLY A 343 19.37 12.53 -29.57
CA GLY A 343 20.04 13.74 -29.11
C GLY A 343 21.54 13.57 -29.01
N ASN A 344 22.18 13.31 -30.16
CA ASN A 344 23.63 13.08 -30.29
C ASN A 344 24.19 12.02 -29.37
N PRO A 345 23.63 10.80 -29.41
CA PRO A 345 24.11 9.71 -28.58
C PRO A 345 25.55 9.35 -28.85
N VAL A 346 26.28 9.01 -27.79
CA VAL A 346 27.60 8.43 -27.85
C VAL A 346 27.60 7.14 -27.05
N CYS A 347 28.04 6.05 -27.67
CA CYS A 347 28.15 4.73 -27.07
C CYS A 347 29.62 4.31 -27.07
N TRP A 348 30.09 3.73 -25.97
CA TRP A 348 31.44 3.17 -25.81
C TRP A 348 31.32 1.70 -25.43
N SER A 349 32.17 0.89 -26.07
CA SER A 349 32.35 -0.52 -25.72
C SER A 349 33.85 -0.84 -25.89
N GLU A 350 34.52 -1.21 -24.83
CA GLU A 350 35.97 -1.38 -24.79
C GLU A 350 36.73 -0.17 -25.39
N ASP A 351 37.52 -0.39 -26.44
CA ASP A 351 38.27 0.65 -27.16
C ASP A 351 37.48 1.31 -28.29
N ASN A 352 36.20 1.00 -28.44
CA ASN A 352 35.37 1.49 -29.53
C ASN A 352 34.38 2.56 -29.03
N GLN A 353 34.16 3.57 -29.88
CA GLN A 353 33.14 4.60 -29.72
C GLN A 353 32.28 4.67 -30.97
N VAL A 354 30.96 4.71 -30.79
CA VAL A 354 29.98 4.96 -31.86
C VAL A 354 29.16 6.18 -31.51
N SER A 355 29.01 7.12 -32.44
CA SER A 355 28.12 8.28 -32.31
C SER A 355 27.33 8.50 -33.60
N ALA A 356 26.11 9.08 -33.49
CA ALA A 356 25.24 9.38 -34.61
C ALA A 356 24.19 10.42 -34.19
N ASP A 357 23.29 10.83 -35.09
CA ASP A 357 22.12 11.62 -34.72
C ASP A 357 21.14 10.78 -33.89
N THR A 358 21.03 9.49 -34.19
CA THR A 358 20.26 8.48 -33.47
C THR A 358 21.03 7.16 -33.46
N VAL A 359 21.06 6.47 -32.32
CA VAL A 359 21.60 5.11 -32.21
C VAL A 359 20.48 4.17 -31.75
N LYS A 360 20.28 3.08 -32.48
CA LYS A 360 19.42 1.97 -32.04
C LYS A 360 20.28 0.81 -31.56
N ILE A 361 20.00 0.33 -30.36
CA ILE A 361 20.64 -0.83 -29.75
C ILE A 361 19.66 -1.98 -29.81
N TYR A 362 20.05 -3.06 -30.48
CA TYR A 362 19.26 -4.27 -30.59
C TYR A 362 19.77 -5.27 -29.54
N LEU A 363 18.85 -5.75 -28.71
CA LEU A 363 19.13 -6.71 -27.67
C LEU A 363 18.68 -8.11 -28.07
N LYS A 364 19.46 -9.11 -27.73
CA LYS A 364 19.13 -10.50 -27.93
C LYS A 364 19.49 -11.28 -26.66
N ASN A 365 18.48 -11.95 -26.07
CA ASN A 365 18.63 -12.67 -24.82
C ASN A 365 19.22 -11.83 -23.66
N GLY A 366 18.89 -10.52 -23.63
CA GLY A 366 19.37 -9.61 -22.59
C GLY A 366 20.77 -9.02 -22.82
N THR A 367 21.45 -9.37 -23.90
CA THR A 367 22.79 -8.83 -24.28
C THR A 367 22.69 -7.97 -25.53
N VAL A 368 23.66 -7.10 -25.74
CA VAL A 368 23.71 -6.27 -26.95
C VAL A 368 24.14 -7.12 -28.14
N ASP A 369 23.29 -7.21 -29.18
CA ASP A 369 23.59 -7.93 -30.42
C ASP A 369 24.33 -7.00 -31.42
N TYR A 370 23.74 -5.84 -31.70
CA TYR A 370 24.40 -4.82 -32.54
C TYR A 370 23.84 -3.42 -32.29
N LEU A 371 24.60 -2.42 -32.72
CA LEU A 371 24.22 -1.02 -32.73
C LEU A 371 23.97 -0.57 -34.18
N HIS A 372 22.94 0.24 -34.40
CA HIS A 372 22.65 0.90 -35.67
C HIS A 372 22.69 2.40 -35.49
N GLY A 373 23.79 3.03 -35.91
CA GLY A 373 23.94 4.47 -35.98
C GLY A 373 23.27 5.03 -37.24
N ILE A 374 22.39 6.02 -37.08
CA ILE A 374 21.57 6.61 -38.13
C ILE A 374 21.80 8.11 -38.14
N GLY A 375 22.18 8.66 -39.28
CA GLY A 375 22.51 10.07 -39.49
C GLY A 375 23.87 10.43 -38.90
N ASN A 376 24.77 10.94 -39.74
CA ASN A 376 26.12 11.39 -39.36
C ASN A 376 26.87 10.39 -38.45
N ALA A 377 26.76 9.11 -38.76
CA ALA A 377 27.33 8.04 -37.94
C ALA A 377 28.87 8.06 -38.04
N ILE A 378 29.53 8.02 -36.88
CA ILE A 378 30.98 7.98 -36.74
C ILE A 378 31.34 6.84 -35.77
N ALA A 379 32.26 5.99 -36.17
CA ALA A 379 32.90 5.03 -35.30
C ALA A 379 34.39 5.38 -35.15
N VAL A 380 34.89 5.25 -33.93
CA VAL A 380 36.28 5.46 -33.59
C VAL A 380 36.77 4.26 -32.84
N LYS A 381 37.89 3.66 -33.23
CA LYS A 381 38.55 2.57 -32.51
C LYS A 381 39.93 3.03 -32.07
N GLN A 382 40.29 2.84 -30.83
CA GLN A 382 41.62 3.11 -30.30
C GLN A 382 42.52 1.89 -30.56
N GLU A 383 43.59 2.09 -31.37
CA GLU A 383 44.55 1.05 -31.70
C GLU A 383 45.84 1.16 -30.87
N GLY A 384 46.06 2.29 -30.19
CA GLY A 384 47.23 2.53 -29.34
C GLY A 384 47.04 3.77 -28.48
N GLU A 385 48.06 4.19 -27.71
CA GLU A 385 47.92 5.34 -26.78
C GLU A 385 47.51 6.64 -27.47
N ARG A 386 47.82 6.82 -28.78
CA ARG A 386 47.57 8.04 -29.58
C ARG A 386 47.10 7.76 -31.02
N GLU A 387 46.81 6.51 -31.31
CA GLU A 387 46.43 6.05 -32.65
C GLU A 387 44.98 5.66 -32.66
N PHE A 388 44.20 6.20 -33.59
CA PHE A 388 42.77 5.97 -33.72
C PHE A 388 42.40 5.71 -35.17
N ASP A 389 41.66 4.63 -35.39
CA ASP A 389 40.96 4.39 -36.63
C ASP A 389 39.58 5.05 -36.61
N GLN A 390 39.19 5.73 -37.69
CA GLN A 390 37.92 6.43 -37.79
C GLN A 390 37.16 6.02 -39.05
N MET A 391 35.88 5.77 -38.90
CA MET A 391 34.94 5.56 -40.02
C MET A 391 33.75 6.48 -39.86
N ALA A 392 33.28 7.03 -41.01
CA ALA A 392 32.10 7.88 -41.03
C ALA A 392 31.16 7.47 -42.16
N GLY A 393 29.86 7.58 -41.93
CA GLY A 393 28.84 7.23 -42.90
C GLY A 393 27.47 7.84 -42.59
N LYS A 394 26.53 7.72 -43.51
CA LYS A 394 25.13 8.10 -43.23
C LYS A 394 24.48 7.14 -42.24
N GLU A 395 24.82 5.88 -42.34
CA GLU A 395 24.36 4.79 -41.46
C GLU A 395 25.52 3.83 -41.20
N MET A 396 25.50 3.18 -40.04
CA MET A 396 26.55 2.25 -39.63
C MET A 396 25.94 1.14 -38.75
N LEU A 397 26.36 -0.09 -39.03
CA LEU A 397 26.06 -1.25 -38.17
C LEU A 397 27.35 -1.65 -37.47
N ALA A 398 27.31 -1.72 -36.14
CA ALA A 398 28.41 -2.21 -35.31
C ALA A 398 27.93 -3.43 -34.53
N TYR A 399 28.52 -4.58 -34.83
CA TYR A 399 28.22 -5.84 -34.15
C TYR A 399 29.13 -6.00 -32.93
N VAL A 400 28.55 -6.40 -31.81
CA VAL A 400 29.31 -6.78 -30.62
C VAL A 400 29.68 -8.25 -30.80
N GLN A 401 30.98 -8.55 -30.78
CA GLN A 401 31.47 -9.96 -30.83
C GLN A 401 31.58 -10.47 -29.40
N ASP A 402 31.05 -11.66 -29.15
CA ASP A 402 31.25 -12.42 -27.92
C ASP A 402 32.72 -12.80 -27.68
#